data_9699d07ab72457b57ab65ad909c98454
#
_entry.id   9699d07ab72457b57ab65ad909c98454
#
_cell.length_a   1.000
_cell.length_b   1.000
_cell.length_c   1.000
_cell.angle_alpha   90.00
_cell.angle_beta   90.00
_cell.angle_gamma   90.00
#
_symmetry.space_group_name_H-M   'P 1'
#
loop_
_entity.id
_entity.type
_entity.pdbx_description
1 polymer ?
#
loop_
_entity_poly.entity_id
_entity_poly.type
_entity_poly.pdbx_seq_one_letter_code
_entity_poly.pdbx_strand_id
1 'polypeptide(L)'
;MALYIGIDLGTSGIKAVLIEDLSRVIAVASEPVAVSRPQIGHSEQDADLWVTTVFTCLDRLAAEAPREMAAVRGIGLSGQQHGATLLDKTGKVLRPCILWNDARSYEECLELVQRVVLEDLAGYVP
;
A
#
# COMPACT_ATOMS: atom_id res chain seq x y z
N MET A 1 21.21 -13.10 16.47
CA MET A 1 20.35 -11.93 16.31
C MET A 1 19.59 -12.08 15.00
N ALA A 2 18.28 -11.88 14.99
CA ALA A 2 17.43 -12.09 13.83
C ALA A 2 17.16 -10.75 13.13
N LEU A 3 17.25 -10.74 11.79
CA LEU A 3 17.07 -9.56 10.95
C LEU A 3 15.76 -9.66 10.17
N TYR A 4 15.02 -8.57 10.14
CA TYR A 4 13.72 -8.47 9.49
C TYR A 4 13.60 -7.18 8.71
N ILE A 5 12.72 -7.20 7.69
CA ILE A 5 12.33 -6.00 6.95
C ILE A 5 10.84 -5.73 7.22
N GLY A 6 10.53 -4.50 7.60
CA GLY A 6 9.16 -3.98 7.58
C GLY A 6 8.96 -3.09 6.36
N ILE A 7 7.87 -3.27 5.61
CA ILE A 7 7.52 -2.45 4.46
C ILE A 7 6.13 -1.87 4.70
N ASP A 8 6.00 -0.54 4.59
CA ASP A 8 4.74 0.17 4.65
C ASP A 8 4.43 0.82 3.28
N LEU A 9 3.35 0.38 2.65
CA LEU A 9 2.85 0.90 1.38
C LEU A 9 1.83 2.01 1.65
N GLY A 10 2.33 3.19 2.01
CA GLY A 10 1.49 4.35 2.28
C GLY A 10 0.96 5.02 1.00
N THR A 11 -0.04 5.91 1.16
CA THR A 11 -0.67 6.64 0.04
C THR A 11 0.31 7.59 -0.64
N SER A 12 1.17 8.27 0.11
CA SER A 12 2.11 9.28 -0.42
C SER A 12 3.51 8.73 -0.70
N GLY A 13 3.80 7.52 -0.24
CA GLY A 13 5.12 6.92 -0.42
C GLY A 13 5.23 5.58 0.27
N ILE A 14 6.30 4.87 -0.05
CA ILE A 14 6.66 3.58 0.52
C ILE A 14 7.86 3.75 1.43
N LYS A 15 7.83 3.11 2.57
CA LYS A 15 8.93 3.04 3.52
C LYS A 15 9.32 1.60 3.79
N ALA A 16 10.62 1.32 3.76
CA ALA A 16 11.18 0.05 4.18
C ALA A 16 12.15 0.27 5.33
N VAL A 17 12.12 -0.58 6.33
CA VAL A 17 13.00 -0.54 7.50
C VAL A 17 13.66 -1.89 7.70
N LEU A 18 14.96 -1.89 7.87
CA LEU A 18 15.75 -3.06 8.27
C LEU A 18 16.00 -3.00 9.77
N ILE A 19 15.57 -4.01 10.50
CA ILE A 19 15.64 -4.08 11.96
C ILE A 19 16.30 -5.35 12.47
N GLU A 20 16.91 -5.24 13.63
CA GLU A 20 17.48 -6.36 14.38
C GLU A 20 16.67 -6.62 15.65
N ASP A 21 16.31 -7.89 15.89
CA ASP A 21 15.60 -8.35 17.09
C ASP A 21 14.36 -7.51 17.47
N LEU A 22 13.64 -6.99 16.46
CA LEU A 22 12.41 -6.18 16.57
C LEU A 22 12.59 -4.84 17.34
N SER A 23 13.81 -4.42 17.62
CA SER A 23 14.04 -3.22 18.44
C SER A 23 15.06 -2.24 17.84
N ARG A 24 16.10 -2.72 17.19
CA ARG A 24 17.17 -1.87 16.66
C ARG A 24 16.99 -1.62 15.16
N VAL A 25 16.74 -0.37 14.80
CA VAL A 25 16.73 0.06 13.39
C VAL A 25 18.17 0.13 12.90
N ILE A 26 18.44 -0.58 11.78
CA ILE A 26 19.75 -0.61 11.12
C ILE A 26 19.77 0.40 9.97
N ALA A 27 18.76 0.35 9.09
CA ALA A 27 18.65 1.21 7.93
C ALA A 27 17.19 1.50 7.61
N VAL A 28 16.93 2.63 6.96
CA VAL A 28 15.59 3.06 6.51
C VAL A 28 15.68 3.62 5.11
N ALA A 29 14.83 3.14 4.22
CA ALA A 29 14.63 3.71 2.90
C ALA A 29 13.18 4.19 2.74
N SER A 30 13.00 5.32 2.06
CA SER A 30 11.67 5.86 1.78
C SER A 30 11.66 6.51 0.40
N GLU A 31 10.63 6.21 -0.39
CA GLU A 31 10.44 6.73 -1.73
C GLU A 31 9.01 7.23 -1.91
N PRO A 32 8.80 8.37 -2.56
CA PRO A 32 7.45 8.87 -2.85
C PRO A 32 6.78 8.01 -3.92
N VAL A 33 5.44 7.91 -3.83
CA VAL A 33 4.59 7.35 -4.89
C VAL A 33 3.59 8.41 -5.33
N ALA A 34 3.57 8.68 -6.64
CA ALA A 34 2.69 9.69 -7.21
C ALA A 34 1.22 9.26 -7.11
N VAL A 35 0.37 10.21 -6.71
CA VAL A 35 -1.10 10.08 -6.76
C VAL A 35 -1.60 10.84 -7.98
N SER A 36 -2.36 10.18 -8.84
CA SER A 36 -3.04 10.77 -9.98
C SER A 36 -4.41 11.30 -9.55
N ARG A 37 -4.76 12.48 -10.01
CA ARG A 37 -6.09 13.11 -9.82
C ARG A 37 -6.65 13.56 -11.16
N PRO A 38 -7.11 12.63 -12.02
CA PRO A 38 -7.55 12.94 -13.38
C PRO A 38 -8.76 13.87 -13.43
N GLN A 39 -9.57 13.91 -12.38
CA GLN A 39 -10.71 14.81 -12.23
C GLN A 39 -10.86 15.25 -10.77
N ILE A 40 -11.71 16.26 -10.53
CA ILE A 40 -12.05 16.68 -9.16
C ILE A 40 -12.68 15.50 -8.39
N GLY A 41 -12.20 15.25 -7.19
CA GLY A 41 -12.66 14.13 -6.35
C GLY A 41 -12.04 12.78 -6.67
N HIS A 42 -11.29 12.65 -7.79
CA HIS A 42 -10.58 11.42 -8.12
C HIS A 42 -9.24 11.31 -7.39
N SER A 43 -8.88 10.10 -7.02
CA SER A 43 -7.61 9.76 -6.41
C SER A 43 -7.21 8.34 -6.82
N GLU A 44 -6.17 8.21 -7.61
CA GLU A 44 -5.74 6.93 -8.21
C GLU A 44 -4.23 6.75 -8.09
N GLN A 45 -3.79 5.50 -8.05
CA GLN A 45 -2.38 5.13 -8.17
C GLN A 45 -2.20 3.97 -9.14
N ASP A 46 -1.09 3.99 -9.87
CA ASP A 46 -0.63 2.84 -10.64
C ASP A 46 -0.03 1.81 -9.68
N ALA A 47 -0.64 0.62 -9.62
CA ALA A 47 -0.21 -0.43 -8.71
C ALA A 47 1.16 -1.03 -9.08
N ASP A 48 1.59 -0.94 -10.35
CA ASP A 48 2.92 -1.39 -10.76
C ASP A 48 4.02 -0.50 -10.15
N LEU A 49 3.71 0.79 -9.89
CA LEU A 49 4.63 1.69 -9.18
C LEU A 49 4.86 1.26 -7.73
N TRP A 50 3.89 0.64 -7.06
CA TRP A 50 4.11 0.14 -5.70
C TRP A 50 5.21 -0.91 -5.68
N VAL A 51 5.15 -1.87 -6.61
CA VAL A 51 6.13 -2.96 -6.69
C VAL A 51 7.52 -2.42 -7.02
N THR A 52 7.63 -1.56 -8.04
CA THR A 52 8.92 -0.97 -8.44
C THR A 52 9.53 -0.11 -7.35
N THR A 53 8.69 0.67 -6.63
CA THR A 53 9.14 1.51 -5.52
C THR A 53 9.58 0.68 -4.30
N VAL A 54 8.89 -0.44 -4.01
CA VAL A 54 9.36 -1.38 -2.97
C VAL A 54 10.77 -1.88 -3.31
N PHE A 55 11.01 -2.33 -4.55
CA PHE A 55 12.34 -2.78 -4.96
C PHE A 55 13.40 -1.68 -4.85
N THR A 56 13.05 -0.45 -5.23
CA THR A 56 13.95 0.70 -5.03
C THR A 56 14.34 0.89 -3.56
N CYS A 57 13.36 0.79 -2.65
CA CYS A 57 13.64 0.85 -1.21
C CYS A 57 14.55 -0.30 -0.75
N LEU A 58 14.29 -1.53 -1.23
CA LEU A 58 15.09 -2.70 -0.87
C LEU A 58 16.53 -2.60 -1.39
N ASP A 59 16.74 -2.10 -2.62
CA ASP A 59 18.06 -1.87 -3.19
C ASP A 59 18.85 -0.85 -2.38
N ARG A 60 18.18 0.21 -1.89
CA ARG A 60 18.82 1.20 -1.00
C ARG A 60 19.24 0.59 0.34
N LEU A 61 18.39 -0.24 0.95
CA LEU A 61 18.74 -0.96 2.19
C LEU A 61 19.93 -1.90 1.94
N ALA A 62 19.95 -2.59 0.79
CA ALA A 62 21.04 -3.48 0.42
C ALA A 62 22.36 -2.73 0.18
N ALA A 63 22.32 -1.53 -0.37
CA ALA A 63 23.50 -0.69 -0.56
C ALA A 63 24.04 -0.15 0.77
N GLU A 64 23.15 0.20 1.72
CA GLU A 64 23.53 0.75 3.03
C GLU A 64 24.03 -0.33 4.00
N ALA A 65 23.36 -1.51 4.03
CA ALA A 65 23.65 -2.58 4.98
C ALA A 65 23.69 -3.96 4.29
N PRO A 66 24.67 -4.22 3.39
CA PRO A 66 24.66 -5.40 2.54
C PRO A 66 24.80 -6.72 3.31
N ARG A 67 25.51 -6.73 4.43
CA ARG A 67 25.69 -7.93 5.26
C ARG A 67 24.42 -8.30 6.01
N GLU A 68 23.77 -7.31 6.57
CA GLU A 68 22.52 -7.45 7.30
C GLU A 68 21.39 -7.85 6.34
N MET A 69 21.32 -7.22 5.17
CA MET A 69 20.34 -7.58 4.13
C MET A 69 20.45 -9.04 3.68
N ALA A 70 21.67 -9.57 3.52
CA ALA A 70 21.91 -10.97 3.15
C ALA A 70 21.47 -11.96 4.25
N ALA A 71 21.30 -11.50 5.49
CA ALA A 71 20.93 -12.31 6.65
C ALA A 71 19.45 -12.12 7.09
N VAL A 72 18.64 -11.39 6.30
CA VAL A 72 17.21 -11.18 6.56
C VAL A 72 16.46 -12.52 6.60
N ARG A 73 15.64 -12.72 7.63
CA ARG A 73 14.88 -13.95 7.88
C ARG A 73 13.40 -13.84 7.56
N GLY A 74 12.88 -12.63 7.44
CA GLY A 74 11.47 -12.43 7.14
C GLY A 74 11.15 -10.98 6.77
N ILE A 75 10.02 -10.82 6.08
CA ILE A 75 9.49 -9.53 5.65
C ILE A 75 8.06 -9.42 6.16
N GLY A 76 7.74 -8.29 6.80
CA GLY A 76 6.38 -7.90 7.18
C GLY A 76 5.87 -6.78 6.29
N LEU A 77 4.60 -6.84 5.90
CA LEU A 77 3.95 -5.83 5.07
C LEU A 77 2.85 -5.12 5.84
N SER A 78 2.76 -3.82 5.63
CA SER A 78 1.66 -2.93 6.01
C SER A 78 1.34 -2.03 4.83
N GLY A 79 0.16 -1.43 4.80
CA GLY A 79 -0.16 -0.52 3.71
C GLY A 79 -1.56 0.08 3.82
N GLN A 80 -1.85 0.97 2.89
CA GLN A 80 -3.18 1.57 2.74
C GLN A 80 -4.24 0.52 2.43
N GLN A 81 -5.48 0.77 2.86
CA GLN A 81 -6.60 -0.16 2.74
C GLN A 81 -7.67 0.40 1.78
N HIS A 82 -8.71 -0.41 1.52
CA HIS A 82 -9.92 -0.07 0.78
C HIS A 82 -9.72 0.24 -0.70
N GLY A 83 -8.52 0.13 -1.24
CA GLY A 83 -8.26 0.22 -2.67
C GLY A 83 -8.40 -1.15 -3.34
N ALA A 84 -9.14 -1.22 -4.45
CA ALA A 84 -9.25 -2.44 -5.24
C ALA A 84 -8.31 -2.38 -6.45
N THR A 85 -7.29 -3.23 -6.47
CA THR A 85 -6.45 -3.44 -7.65
C THR A 85 -7.00 -4.58 -8.48
N LEU A 86 -7.44 -4.27 -9.70
CA LEU A 86 -8.02 -5.24 -10.62
C LEU A 86 -6.94 -5.84 -11.50
N LEU A 87 -6.88 -7.17 -11.52
CA LEU A 87 -5.92 -7.93 -12.33
C LEU A 87 -6.66 -8.79 -13.36
N ASP A 88 -6.04 -9.01 -14.51
CA ASP A 88 -6.50 -10.01 -15.45
C ASP A 88 -6.07 -11.43 -15.01
N LYS A 89 -6.47 -12.45 -15.78
CA LYS A 89 -6.12 -13.85 -15.52
C LYS A 89 -4.62 -14.15 -15.56
N THR A 90 -3.80 -13.24 -16.09
CA THR A 90 -2.34 -13.36 -16.15
C THR A 90 -1.64 -12.60 -15.02
N GLY A 91 -2.39 -11.90 -14.16
CA GLY A 91 -1.87 -11.06 -13.08
C GLY A 91 -1.49 -9.65 -13.52
N LYS A 92 -1.85 -9.23 -14.75
CA LYS A 92 -1.59 -7.87 -15.22
C LYS A 92 -2.62 -6.89 -14.65
N VAL A 93 -2.16 -5.74 -14.19
CA VAL A 93 -3.03 -4.64 -13.74
C VAL A 93 -3.87 -4.13 -14.89
N LEU A 94 -5.20 -4.09 -14.71
CA LEU A 94 -6.16 -3.67 -15.73
C LEU A 94 -6.33 -2.15 -15.79
N ARG A 95 -6.19 -1.48 -14.65
CA ARG A 95 -6.36 -0.03 -14.51
C ARG A 95 -5.70 0.45 -13.23
N PRO A 96 -5.45 1.78 -13.09
CA PRO A 96 -5.02 2.36 -11.81
C PRO A 96 -5.98 1.98 -10.67
N CYS A 97 -5.42 1.75 -9.49
CA CYS A 97 -6.19 1.50 -8.28
C CYS A 97 -6.88 2.79 -7.82
N ILE A 98 -8.20 2.72 -7.64
CA ILE A 98 -8.98 3.78 -7.00
C ILE A 98 -8.68 3.73 -5.50
N LEU A 99 -8.21 4.85 -4.94
CA LEU A 99 -7.76 4.91 -3.55
C LEU A 99 -8.92 5.17 -2.59
N TRP A 100 -8.68 4.94 -1.30
CA TRP A 100 -9.62 5.10 -0.21
C TRP A 100 -10.19 6.53 -0.06
N ASN A 101 -9.45 7.54 -0.52
CA ASN A 101 -9.83 8.95 -0.48
C ASN A 101 -10.39 9.48 -1.81
N ASP A 102 -10.79 8.58 -2.71
CA ASP A 102 -11.50 8.90 -3.95
C ASP A 102 -12.99 9.12 -3.65
N ALA A 103 -13.59 10.13 -4.22
CA ALA A 103 -14.97 10.51 -3.97
C ALA A 103 -15.91 10.25 -5.16
N ARG A 104 -15.47 9.56 -6.22
CA ARG A 104 -16.26 9.34 -7.44
C ARG A 104 -17.53 8.54 -7.25
N SER A 105 -17.56 7.65 -6.23
CA SER A 105 -18.70 6.79 -5.91
C SER A 105 -19.69 7.43 -4.93
N TYR A 106 -19.63 8.75 -4.73
CA TYR A 106 -20.48 9.45 -3.75
C TYR A 106 -21.97 9.31 -4.05
N GLU A 107 -22.36 9.46 -5.32
CA GLU A 107 -23.78 9.35 -5.73
C GLU A 107 -24.31 7.92 -5.53
N GLU A 108 -23.51 6.91 -5.88
CA GLU A 108 -23.85 5.51 -5.66
C GLU A 108 -23.97 5.18 -4.17
N CYS A 109 -23.12 5.78 -3.33
CA CYS A 109 -23.24 5.64 -1.87
C CYS A 109 -24.56 6.22 -1.35
N LEU A 110 -24.97 7.40 -1.83
CA LEU A 110 -26.26 7.99 -1.47
C LEU A 110 -27.44 7.10 -1.90
N GLU A 111 -27.38 6.56 -3.11
CA GLU A 111 -28.41 5.65 -3.62
C GLU A 111 -28.51 4.37 -2.78
N LEU A 112 -27.38 3.77 -2.40
CA LEU A 112 -27.34 2.59 -1.55
C LEU A 112 -27.92 2.87 -0.16
N VAL A 113 -27.59 4.00 0.47
CA VAL A 113 -28.11 4.38 1.78
C VAL A 113 -29.64 4.53 1.75
N GLN A 114 -30.20 5.03 0.64
CA GLN A 114 -31.66 5.15 0.47
C GLN A 114 -32.38 3.79 0.30
N ARG A 115 -31.68 2.79 -0.26
CA ARG A 115 -32.23 1.46 -0.54
C ARG A 115 -32.10 0.48 0.61
N VAL A 116 -31.11 0.69 1.50
CA VAL A 116 -30.80 -0.22 2.60
C VAL A 116 -31.13 0.46 3.92
N VAL A 117 -31.95 -0.18 4.74
CA VAL A 117 -32.26 0.31 6.09
C VAL A 117 -30.98 0.24 6.91
N LEU A 118 -30.60 1.36 7.57
CA LEU A 118 -29.36 1.47 8.35
C LEU A 118 -29.20 0.35 9.40
N GLU A 119 -30.29 -0.21 9.90
CA GLU A 119 -30.30 -1.34 10.84
C GLU A 119 -29.72 -2.61 10.22
N ASP A 120 -29.93 -2.83 8.92
CA ASP A 120 -29.40 -4.00 8.21
C ASP A 120 -27.89 -3.88 7.95
N LEU A 121 -27.36 -2.64 7.88
CA LEU A 121 -25.93 -2.37 7.73
C LEU A 121 -25.16 -2.45 9.05
N ALA A 122 -25.80 -2.16 10.18
CA ALA A 122 -25.15 -2.15 11.51
C ALA A 122 -24.58 -3.52 11.92
N GLY A 123 -25.07 -4.61 11.33
CA GLY A 123 -24.55 -5.96 11.53
C GLY A 123 -23.31 -6.30 10.70
N TYR A 124 -22.90 -5.43 9.76
CA TYR A 124 -21.78 -5.67 8.83
C TYR A 124 -20.56 -4.75 9.03
N VAL A 125 -20.65 -3.80 9.96
CA VAL A 125 -19.50 -2.93 10.29
C VAL A 125 -18.73 -3.58 11.44
N PRO A 126 -17.49 -4.03 11.22
CA PRO A 126 -16.64 -4.56 12.27
C PRO A 126 -16.20 -3.51 13.28
#